data_8b70adc4ad8f1e33c403b6f6427890e5
#
_entry.id   8b70adc4ad8f1e33c403b6f6427890e5
#
_cell.length_a   1.000
_cell.length_b   1.000
_cell.length_c   1.000
_cell.angle_alpha   90.00
_cell.angle_beta   90.00
_cell.angle_gamma   90.00
#
_symmetry.space_group_name_H-M   'P 1'
#
loop_
_entity.id
_entity.type
_entity.pdbx_description
1 polymer ?
#
loop_
_entity_poly.entity_id
_entity_poly.type
_entity_poly.pdbx_seq_one_letter_code
_entity_poly.pdbx_strand_id
1 'polypeptide(L)'
;MSEDHKEKRQPGAVMSFLVFGAAIAVLLLGVVLLDYDIHIVLLCALAVVCIASVPLGYSFMDLVDCMKKSLGQALAAMIIFIFIGIIISSLIFSGTVPALIYYGLQYIIPDYFLPIGLLLCSLTSISIGTSWGTVGTMGLAMMGIGAGMGIPAPLTAGMVISGAFFGDKMSSISDSTNLAPAA
;
A
#
# COMPACT_ATOMS: atom_id res chain seq x y z
N MET A 1 -25.39 -31.83 22.75
CA MET A 1 -24.32 -32.04 21.77
C MET A 1 -23.12 -31.29 22.31
N SER A 2 -22.17 -32.02 22.92
CA SER A 2 -20.99 -31.43 23.55
C SER A 2 -20.07 -30.91 22.45
N GLU A 3 -19.92 -29.60 22.37
CA GLU A 3 -18.83 -28.98 21.62
C GLU A 3 -17.53 -29.36 22.31
N ASP A 4 -16.76 -30.18 21.65
CA ASP A 4 -15.42 -30.60 22.04
C ASP A 4 -14.52 -29.34 21.97
N HIS A 5 -14.39 -28.63 23.09
CA HIS A 5 -13.46 -27.52 23.25
C HIS A 5 -12.04 -28.09 23.22
N LYS A 6 -11.55 -28.41 22.02
CA LYS A 6 -10.12 -28.61 21.81
C LYS A 6 -9.39 -27.35 22.28
N GLU A 7 -8.57 -27.48 23.32
CA GLU A 7 -7.70 -26.39 23.77
C GLU A 7 -6.92 -25.83 22.57
N LYS A 8 -7.19 -24.55 22.25
CA LYS A 8 -6.48 -23.84 21.19
C LYS A 8 -5.02 -23.72 21.58
N ARG A 9 -4.15 -24.45 20.91
CA ARG A 9 -2.71 -24.39 21.14
C ARG A 9 -2.14 -23.20 20.36
N GLN A 10 -1.40 -22.35 21.06
CA GLN A 10 -0.62 -21.33 20.37
C GLN A 10 0.47 -22.01 19.53
N PRO A 11 0.65 -21.61 18.26
CA PRO A 11 1.68 -22.21 17.42
C PRO A 11 3.06 -21.97 18.05
N GLY A 12 3.88 -23.01 18.14
CA GLY A 12 5.28 -22.84 18.51
C GLY A 12 6.01 -21.98 17.47
N ALA A 13 7.08 -21.29 17.91
CA ALA A 13 7.85 -20.38 17.04
C ALA A 13 8.26 -21.06 15.71
N VAL A 14 8.74 -22.31 15.77
CA VAL A 14 9.15 -23.08 14.59
C VAL A 14 7.99 -23.28 13.60
N MET A 15 6.79 -23.64 14.10
CA MET A 15 5.61 -23.82 13.26
C MET A 15 5.15 -22.51 12.63
N SER A 16 5.20 -21.40 13.38
CA SER A 16 4.87 -20.07 12.85
C SER A 16 5.82 -19.68 11.72
N PHE A 17 7.12 -19.89 11.87
CA PHE A 17 8.10 -19.62 10.82
C PHE A 17 7.92 -20.53 9.59
N LEU A 18 7.58 -21.81 9.79
CA LEU A 18 7.34 -22.73 8.68
C LEU A 18 6.10 -22.33 7.88
N VAL A 19 4.99 -22.00 8.53
CA VAL A 19 3.74 -21.58 7.87
C VAL A 19 3.93 -20.26 7.14
N PHE A 20 4.60 -19.29 7.78
CA PHE A 20 4.93 -18.01 7.16
C PHE A 20 5.86 -18.19 5.97
N GLY A 21 6.91 -19.01 6.10
CA GLY A 21 7.82 -19.34 5.01
C GLY A 21 7.12 -20.05 3.85
N ALA A 22 6.20 -20.99 4.15
CA ALA A 22 5.41 -21.65 3.13
C ALA A 22 4.48 -20.69 2.37
N ALA A 23 3.83 -19.76 3.08
CA ALA A 23 2.99 -18.73 2.46
C ALA A 23 3.82 -17.81 1.53
N ILE A 24 5.00 -17.37 1.99
CA ILE A 24 5.93 -16.57 1.15
C ILE A 24 6.42 -17.39 -0.05
N ALA A 25 6.77 -18.67 0.14
CA ALA A 25 7.20 -19.52 -0.95
C ALA A 25 6.12 -19.67 -2.03
N VAL A 26 4.86 -19.87 -1.62
CA VAL A 26 3.71 -19.93 -2.55
C VAL A 26 3.58 -18.62 -3.33
N LEU A 27 3.73 -17.46 -2.66
CA LEU A 27 3.67 -16.15 -3.31
C LEU A 27 4.81 -15.97 -4.33
N LEU A 28 6.05 -16.27 -3.94
CA LEU A 28 7.21 -16.13 -4.82
C LEU A 28 7.14 -17.10 -6.01
N LEU A 29 6.83 -18.36 -5.76
CA LEU A 29 6.71 -19.37 -6.83
C LEU A 29 5.56 -19.04 -7.78
N GLY A 30 4.40 -18.65 -7.26
CA GLY A 30 3.22 -18.36 -8.06
C GLY A 30 3.39 -17.12 -8.94
N VAL A 31 3.92 -16.03 -8.37
CA VAL A 31 4.06 -14.76 -9.10
C VAL A 31 5.32 -14.74 -9.96
N VAL A 32 6.48 -15.21 -9.44
CA VAL A 32 7.77 -15.05 -10.13
C VAL A 32 8.07 -16.18 -11.11
N LEU A 33 7.75 -17.43 -10.75
CA LEU A 33 8.07 -18.59 -11.58
C LEU A 33 6.93 -19.01 -12.50
N LEU A 34 5.68 -18.88 -12.04
CA LEU A 34 4.51 -19.34 -12.79
C LEU A 34 3.75 -18.20 -13.48
N ASP A 35 4.12 -16.95 -13.21
CA ASP A 35 3.50 -15.74 -13.77
C ASP A 35 1.96 -15.70 -13.62
N TYR A 36 1.47 -16.28 -12.51
CA TYR A 36 0.04 -16.26 -12.19
C TYR A 36 -0.39 -14.91 -11.62
N ASP A 37 -1.67 -14.59 -11.80
CA ASP A 37 -2.28 -13.41 -11.21
C ASP A 37 -2.12 -13.43 -9.67
N ILE A 38 -1.66 -12.30 -9.11
CA ILE A 38 -1.36 -12.16 -7.69
C ILE A 38 -2.56 -12.50 -6.79
N HIS A 39 -3.80 -12.24 -7.25
CA HIS A 39 -5.01 -12.51 -6.46
C HIS A 39 -5.25 -14.01 -6.28
N ILE A 40 -4.99 -14.80 -7.32
CA ILE A 40 -5.09 -16.27 -7.27
C ILE A 40 -4.03 -16.81 -6.31
N VAL A 41 -2.80 -16.30 -6.43
CA VAL A 41 -1.69 -16.75 -5.57
C VAL A 41 -1.93 -16.39 -4.10
N LEU A 42 -2.51 -15.21 -3.82
CA LEU A 42 -2.91 -14.83 -2.47
C LEU A 42 -3.98 -15.76 -1.89
N LEU A 43 -4.97 -16.18 -2.69
CA LEU A 43 -5.96 -17.16 -2.25
C LEU A 43 -5.32 -18.53 -1.94
N CYS A 44 -4.35 -18.97 -2.75
CA CYS A 44 -3.59 -20.19 -2.47
C CYS A 44 -2.77 -20.07 -1.18
N ALA A 45 -2.09 -18.95 -0.96
CA ALA A 45 -1.36 -18.68 0.27
C ALA A 45 -2.29 -18.68 1.51
N LEU A 46 -3.47 -18.07 1.39
CA LEU A 46 -4.50 -18.11 2.43
C LEU A 46 -4.95 -19.55 2.73
N ALA A 47 -5.17 -20.36 1.69
CA ALA A 47 -5.55 -21.78 1.84
C ALA A 47 -4.47 -22.57 2.61
N VAL A 48 -3.19 -22.33 2.32
CA VAL A 48 -2.07 -22.96 3.04
C VAL A 48 -2.10 -22.62 4.53
N VAL A 49 -2.33 -21.34 4.88
CA VAL A 49 -2.43 -20.89 6.28
C VAL A 49 -3.65 -21.53 6.96
N CYS A 50 -4.80 -21.60 6.28
CA CYS A 50 -6.00 -22.23 6.81
C CYS A 50 -5.78 -23.73 7.10
N ILE A 51 -5.18 -24.47 6.16
CA ILE A 51 -4.87 -25.90 6.32
C ILE A 51 -3.89 -26.09 7.48
N ALA A 52 -2.87 -25.26 7.60
CA ALA A 52 -1.90 -25.33 8.69
C ALA A 52 -2.50 -25.03 10.08
N SER A 53 -3.65 -24.36 10.14
CA SER A 53 -4.35 -24.02 11.39
C SER A 53 -5.19 -25.18 11.94
N VAL A 54 -5.58 -26.14 11.09
CA VAL A 54 -6.41 -27.29 11.49
C VAL A 54 -5.76 -28.15 12.58
N PRO A 55 -4.48 -28.57 12.50
CA PRO A 55 -3.84 -29.38 13.53
C PRO A 55 -3.66 -28.64 14.86
N LEU A 56 -3.76 -27.29 14.88
CA LEU A 56 -3.69 -26.48 16.09
C LEU A 56 -5.02 -26.38 16.84
N GLY A 57 -6.09 -27.01 16.30
CA GLY A 57 -7.41 -27.04 16.92
C GLY A 57 -8.30 -25.84 16.61
N TYR A 58 -7.93 -25.02 15.60
CA TYR A 58 -8.80 -23.94 15.13
C TYR A 58 -9.92 -24.50 14.26
N SER A 59 -11.15 -24.13 14.61
CA SER A 59 -12.35 -24.42 13.82
C SER A 59 -12.42 -23.51 12.60
N PHE A 60 -13.14 -23.93 11.57
CA PHE A 60 -13.46 -23.08 10.42
C PHE A 60 -14.11 -21.75 10.84
N MET A 61 -14.98 -21.77 11.87
CA MET A 61 -15.62 -20.56 12.37
C MET A 61 -14.61 -19.60 13.03
N ASP A 62 -13.61 -20.13 13.73
CA ASP A 62 -12.52 -19.32 14.30
C ASP A 62 -11.72 -18.60 13.20
N LEU A 63 -11.43 -19.28 12.10
CA LEU A 63 -10.75 -18.69 10.95
C LEU A 63 -11.60 -17.58 10.30
N VAL A 64 -12.90 -17.84 10.13
CA VAL A 64 -13.84 -16.84 9.61
C VAL A 64 -13.91 -15.61 10.51
N ASP A 65 -13.90 -15.79 11.82
CA ASP A 65 -13.94 -14.66 12.76
C ASP A 65 -12.62 -13.87 12.77
N CYS A 66 -11.47 -14.53 12.63
CA CYS A 66 -10.18 -13.88 12.39
C CYS A 66 -10.19 -13.07 11.08
N MET A 67 -10.75 -13.63 10.00
CA MET A 67 -10.88 -12.94 8.72
C MET A 67 -11.80 -11.71 8.84
N LYS A 68 -12.95 -11.82 9.50
CA LYS A 68 -13.85 -10.70 9.75
C LYS A 68 -13.17 -9.57 10.54
N LYS A 69 -12.40 -9.92 11.57
CA LYS A 69 -11.64 -8.94 12.36
C LYS A 69 -10.61 -8.22 11.51
N SER A 70 -9.85 -8.94 10.70
CA SER A 70 -8.84 -8.37 9.79
C SER A 70 -9.48 -7.49 8.72
N LEU A 71 -10.61 -7.90 8.13
CA LEU A 71 -11.39 -7.10 7.20
C LEU A 71 -11.90 -5.81 7.85
N GLY A 72 -12.39 -5.89 9.10
CA GLY A 72 -12.82 -4.73 9.86
C GLY A 72 -11.70 -3.69 10.04
N GLN A 73 -10.48 -4.13 10.29
CA GLN A 73 -9.31 -3.25 10.39
C GLN A 73 -8.92 -2.63 9.03
N ALA A 74 -9.08 -3.39 7.94
CA ALA A 74 -8.79 -2.92 6.59
C ALA A 74 -9.83 -1.92 6.06
N LEU A 75 -11.07 -1.92 6.57
CA LEU A 75 -12.15 -1.04 6.11
C LEU A 75 -11.77 0.44 6.18
N ALA A 76 -11.10 0.87 7.24
CA ALA A 76 -10.67 2.25 7.39
C ALA A 76 -9.73 2.68 6.26
N ALA A 77 -8.76 1.83 5.91
CA ALA A 77 -7.86 2.07 4.79
C ALA A 77 -8.61 2.09 3.44
N MET A 78 -9.57 1.19 3.23
CA MET A 78 -10.38 1.15 2.00
C MET A 78 -11.19 2.43 1.81
N ILE A 79 -11.79 2.96 2.88
CA ILE A 79 -12.52 4.23 2.86
C ILE A 79 -11.60 5.39 2.46
N ILE A 80 -10.37 5.43 3.00
CA ILE A 80 -9.37 6.45 2.63
C ILE A 80 -9.07 6.38 1.12
N PHE A 81 -8.88 5.19 0.54
CA PHE A 81 -8.65 5.05 -0.90
C PHE A 81 -9.83 5.54 -1.74
N ILE A 82 -11.08 5.32 -1.30
CA ILE A 82 -12.27 5.85 -1.97
C ILE A 82 -12.24 7.39 -1.97
N PHE A 83 -11.97 8.01 -0.83
CA PHE A 83 -11.86 9.47 -0.74
C PHE A 83 -10.73 10.04 -1.59
N ILE A 84 -9.57 9.38 -1.62
CA ILE A 84 -8.45 9.77 -2.50
C ILE A 84 -8.92 9.72 -3.96
N GLY A 85 -9.63 8.68 -4.39
CA GLY A 85 -10.18 8.58 -5.74
C GLY A 85 -11.13 9.74 -6.09
N ILE A 86 -12.01 10.13 -5.16
CA ILE A 86 -12.93 11.27 -5.33
C ILE A 86 -12.13 12.58 -5.46
N ILE A 87 -11.12 12.79 -4.62
CA ILE A 87 -10.26 13.99 -4.67
C ILE A 87 -9.52 14.06 -6.00
N ILE A 88 -8.90 12.96 -6.45
CA ILE A 88 -8.20 12.90 -7.74
C ILE A 88 -9.14 13.26 -8.88
N SER A 89 -10.32 12.66 -8.93
CA SER A 89 -11.32 12.94 -9.95
C SER A 89 -11.73 14.42 -9.95
N SER A 90 -11.97 14.99 -8.77
CA SER A 90 -12.30 16.40 -8.62
C SER A 90 -11.19 17.32 -9.13
N LEU A 91 -9.90 17.02 -8.83
CA LEU A 91 -8.75 17.79 -9.29
C LEU A 91 -8.54 17.70 -10.82
N ILE A 92 -8.88 16.58 -11.42
CA ILE A 92 -8.83 16.42 -12.88
C ILE A 92 -9.97 17.23 -13.52
N PHE A 93 -11.21 17.08 -13.05
CA PHE A 93 -12.37 17.77 -13.61
C PHE A 93 -12.32 19.31 -13.40
N SER A 94 -11.74 19.76 -12.30
CA SER A 94 -11.54 21.21 -12.05
C SER A 94 -10.46 21.83 -12.95
N GLY A 95 -9.71 21.03 -13.71
CA GLY A 95 -8.58 21.51 -14.51
C GLY A 95 -7.31 21.80 -13.71
N THR A 96 -7.31 21.54 -12.39
CA THR A 96 -6.13 21.78 -11.53
C THR A 96 -4.93 20.94 -11.95
N VAL A 97 -5.12 19.63 -12.18
CA VAL A 97 -4.02 18.75 -12.63
C VAL A 97 -3.51 19.15 -14.01
N PRO A 98 -4.35 19.38 -15.04
CA PRO A 98 -3.92 19.90 -16.32
C PRO A 98 -3.15 21.23 -16.22
N ALA A 99 -3.61 22.15 -15.37
CA ALA A 99 -2.92 23.42 -15.15
C ALA A 99 -1.53 23.23 -14.51
N LEU A 100 -1.42 22.37 -13.50
CA LEU A 100 -0.14 22.02 -12.89
C LEU A 100 0.83 21.40 -13.89
N ILE A 101 0.35 20.54 -14.78
CA ILE A 101 1.16 19.93 -15.83
C ILE A 101 1.63 21.03 -16.82
N TYR A 102 0.72 21.88 -17.26
CA TYR A 102 1.05 22.97 -18.21
C TYR A 102 2.13 23.91 -17.65
N TYR A 103 1.94 24.42 -16.45
CA TYR A 103 2.91 25.29 -15.80
C TYR A 103 4.20 24.56 -15.42
N GLY A 104 4.09 23.31 -14.98
CA GLY A 104 5.26 22.47 -14.68
C GLY A 104 6.17 22.29 -15.91
N LEU A 105 5.59 22.01 -17.07
CA LEU A 105 6.35 21.92 -18.33
C LEU A 105 6.98 23.24 -18.75
N GLN A 106 6.40 24.37 -18.38
CA GLN A 106 6.90 25.69 -18.74
C GLN A 106 8.04 26.17 -17.84
N TYR A 107 8.01 25.85 -16.55
CA TYR A 107 8.93 26.41 -15.56
C TYR A 107 9.99 25.43 -15.06
N ILE A 108 9.74 24.11 -15.12
CA ILE A 108 10.69 23.11 -14.64
C ILE A 108 11.61 22.70 -15.79
N ILE A 109 12.91 22.85 -15.58
CA ILE A 109 13.95 22.43 -16.53
C ILE A 109 14.10 20.89 -16.36
N PRO A 110 14.16 20.11 -17.46
CA PRO A 110 14.23 18.64 -17.40
C PRO A 110 15.39 18.10 -16.55
N ASP A 111 16.55 18.76 -16.58
CA ASP A 111 17.74 18.35 -15.81
C ASP A 111 17.51 18.40 -14.28
N TYR A 112 16.66 19.29 -13.83
CA TYR A 112 16.31 19.49 -12.41
C TYR A 112 14.96 18.93 -12.03
N PHE A 113 14.25 18.27 -12.94
CA PHE A 113 12.91 17.73 -12.70
C PHE A 113 12.86 16.75 -11.52
N LEU A 114 13.78 15.78 -11.47
CA LEU A 114 13.78 14.77 -10.41
C LEU A 114 14.02 15.37 -9.01
N PRO A 115 15.06 16.22 -8.78
CA PRO A 115 15.25 16.83 -7.46
C PRO A 115 14.13 17.82 -7.07
N ILE A 116 13.62 18.60 -8.00
CA ILE A 116 12.51 19.53 -7.75
C ILE A 116 11.24 18.74 -7.43
N GLY A 117 10.91 17.72 -8.20
CA GLY A 117 9.75 16.88 -7.98
C GLY A 117 9.80 16.13 -6.64
N LEU A 118 10.98 15.62 -6.26
CA LEU A 118 11.20 15.00 -4.96
C LEU A 118 10.94 16.00 -3.82
N LEU A 119 11.46 17.21 -3.91
CA LEU A 119 11.24 18.26 -2.91
C LEU A 119 9.77 18.66 -2.82
N LEU A 120 9.10 18.85 -3.96
CA LEU A 120 7.68 19.22 -4.00
C LEU A 120 6.80 18.12 -3.39
N CYS A 121 7.04 16.86 -3.74
CA CYS A 121 6.33 15.74 -3.15
C CYS A 121 6.61 15.62 -1.65
N SER A 122 7.85 15.84 -1.20
CA SER A 122 8.21 15.80 0.21
C SER A 122 7.52 16.92 1.01
N LEU A 123 7.56 18.15 0.53
CA LEU A 123 6.91 19.30 1.18
C LEU A 123 5.39 19.12 1.25
N THR A 124 4.79 18.65 0.16
CA THR A 124 3.36 18.35 0.11
C THR A 124 3.01 17.26 1.13
N SER A 125 3.79 16.19 1.20
CA SER A 125 3.57 15.08 2.11
C SER A 125 3.76 15.48 3.57
N ILE A 126 4.77 16.31 3.89
CA ILE A 126 4.95 16.89 5.24
C ILE A 126 3.72 17.69 5.65
N SER A 127 3.17 18.48 4.72
CA SER A 127 2.03 19.38 5.00
C SER A 127 0.71 18.62 5.17
N ILE A 128 0.48 17.56 4.38
CA ILE A 128 -0.75 16.76 4.40
C ILE A 128 -0.68 15.67 5.47
N GLY A 129 0.52 15.12 5.73
CA GLY A 129 0.74 14.02 6.67
C GLY A 129 0.37 12.64 6.13
N THR A 130 0.29 12.48 4.80
CA THR A 130 0.00 11.18 4.17
C THR A 130 0.76 10.98 2.86
N SER A 131 1.45 9.86 2.76
CA SER A 131 2.14 9.45 1.53
C SER A 131 1.15 9.14 0.40
N TRP A 132 0.07 8.42 0.70
CA TRP A 132 -0.94 8.03 -0.28
C TRP A 132 -1.68 9.22 -0.88
N GLY A 133 -2.06 10.20 -0.04
CA GLY A 133 -2.67 11.45 -0.48
C GLY A 133 -1.75 12.24 -1.41
N THR A 134 -0.47 12.30 -1.09
CA THR A 134 0.55 12.99 -1.90
C THR A 134 0.77 12.28 -3.24
N VAL A 135 0.89 10.95 -3.26
CA VAL A 135 1.03 10.18 -4.50
C VAL A 135 -0.19 10.40 -5.40
N GLY A 136 -1.40 10.38 -4.83
CA GLY A 136 -2.64 10.57 -5.59
C GLY A 136 -2.87 11.99 -6.11
N THR A 137 -2.27 13.02 -5.50
CA THR A 137 -2.48 14.43 -5.90
C THR A 137 -1.25 15.00 -6.62
N MET A 138 -0.23 15.39 -5.89
CA MET A 138 1.00 15.95 -6.46
C MET A 138 1.72 14.93 -7.34
N GLY A 139 1.72 13.64 -6.95
CA GLY A 139 2.34 12.57 -7.73
C GLY A 139 1.72 12.42 -9.11
N LEU A 140 0.40 12.53 -9.24
CA LEU A 140 -0.28 12.47 -10.54
C LEU A 140 0.16 13.62 -11.46
N ALA A 141 0.27 14.86 -10.92
CA ALA A 141 0.76 15.99 -11.67
C ALA A 141 2.22 15.78 -12.13
N MET A 142 3.09 15.31 -11.21
CA MET A 142 4.49 15.01 -11.54
C MET A 142 4.63 13.90 -12.59
N MET A 143 3.80 12.86 -12.55
CA MET A 143 3.77 11.83 -13.60
C MET A 143 3.40 12.42 -14.97
N GLY A 144 2.44 13.34 -15.01
CA GLY A 144 2.06 14.04 -16.25
C GLY A 144 3.18 14.95 -16.78
N ILE A 145 3.86 15.71 -15.90
CA ILE A 145 5.00 16.56 -16.27
C ILE A 145 6.16 15.70 -16.78
N GLY A 146 6.53 14.63 -16.07
CA GLY A 146 7.58 13.73 -16.48
C GLY A 146 7.32 13.08 -17.84
N ALA A 147 6.08 12.64 -18.09
CA ALA A 147 5.67 12.13 -19.38
C ALA A 147 5.78 13.18 -20.51
N GLY A 148 5.37 14.43 -20.25
CA GLY A 148 5.50 15.54 -21.19
C GLY A 148 6.95 15.93 -21.50
N MET A 149 7.87 15.71 -20.55
CA MET A 149 9.32 15.90 -20.73
C MET A 149 10.03 14.68 -21.36
N GLY A 150 9.33 13.57 -21.61
CA GLY A 150 9.93 12.33 -22.11
C GLY A 150 10.76 11.57 -21.08
N ILE A 151 10.59 11.84 -19.79
CA ILE A 151 11.30 11.13 -18.71
C ILE A 151 10.63 9.77 -18.49
N PRO A 152 11.42 8.67 -18.37
CA PRO A 152 10.88 7.34 -18.16
C PRO A 152 9.96 7.27 -16.92
N ALA A 153 8.75 6.70 -17.10
CA ALA A 153 7.75 6.58 -16.04
C ALA A 153 8.27 5.93 -14.74
N PRO A 154 9.13 4.87 -14.77
CA PRO A 154 9.69 4.29 -13.56
C PRO A 154 10.55 5.27 -12.74
N LEU A 155 11.31 6.16 -13.38
CA LEU A 155 12.12 7.17 -12.69
C LEU A 155 11.24 8.23 -12.02
N THR A 156 10.22 8.71 -12.74
CA THR A 156 9.24 9.66 -12.21
C THR A 156 8.46 9.06 -11.04
N ALA A 157 8.01 7.81 -11.19
CA ALA A 157 7.31 7.10 -10.11
C ALA A 157 8.19 6.90 -8.88
N GLY A 158 9.46 6.50 -9.09
CA GLY A 158 10.43 6.35 -8.00
C GLY A 158 10.67 7.67 -7.26
N MET A 159 10.81 8.77 -7.96
CA MET A 159 10.94 10.11 -7.39
C MET A 159 9.69 10.51 -6.57
N VAL A 160 8.48 10.32 -7.12
CA VAL A 160 7.21 10.62 -6.44
C VAL A 160 7.06 9.80 -5.16
N ILE A 161 7.28 8.49 -5.24
CA ILE A 161 7.17 7.60 -4.09
C ILE A 161 8.19 7.97 -3.03
N SER A 162 9.45 8.18 -3.41
CA SER A 162 10.52 8.57 -2.47
C SER A 162 10.20 9.87 -1.76
N GLY A 163 9.76 10.90 -2.47
CA GLY A 163 9.39 12.19 -1.90
C GLY A 163 8.17 12.08 -0.99
N ALA A 164 7.13 11.37 -1.41
CA ALA A 164 5.90 11.21 -0.64
C ALA A 164 6.14 10.45 0.67
N PHE A 165 6.89 9.34 0.64
CA PHE A 165 7.20 8.57 1.85
C PHE A 165 8.19 9.28 2.76
N PHE A 166 9.20 9.98 2.21
CA PHE A 166 10.11 10.79 3.00
C PHE A 166 9.35 11.88 3.77
N GLY A 167 8.47 12.62 3.09
CA GLY A 167 7.69 13.68 3.73
C GLY A 167 6.72 13.14 4.78
N ASP A 168 6.07 12.01 4.52
CA ASP A 168 5.18 11.34 5.46
C ASP A 168 5.91 10.98 6.77
N LYS A 169 7.12 10.43 6.67
CA LYS A 169 7.92 10.07 7.85
C LYS A 169 8.46 11.26 8.63
N MET A 170 8.61 12.41 7.99
CA MET A 170 9.03 13.67 8.63
C MET A 170 7.85 14.47 9.18
N SER A 171 6.61 14.14 8.82
CA SER A 171 5.43 14.85 9.25
C SER A 171 5.02 14.45 10.68
N SER A 172 4.81 15.46 11.53
CA SER A 172 4.25 15.26 12.88
C SER A 172 2.75 14.93 12.87
N ILE A 173 2.08 15.11 11.73
CA ILE A 173 0.63 14.87 11.55
C ILE A 173 0.40 13.46 10.99
N SER A 174 1.45 12.78 10.52
CA SER A 174 1.33 11.48 9.87
C SER A 174 0.80 10.38 10.80
N ASP A 175 -0.19 9.65 10.31
CA ASP A 175 -0.74 8.48 10.99
C ASP A 175 0.35 7.42 11.25
N SER A 176 1.24 7.19 10.28
CA SER A 176 2.29 6.19 10.39
C SER A 176 3.35 6.55 11.45
N THR A 177 3.63 7.85 11.64
CA THR A 177 4.59 8.34 12.64
C THR A 177 3.97 8.32 14.04
N ASN A 178 2.68 8.59 14.17
CA ASN A 178 1.97 8.60 15.45
C ASN A 178 1.55 7.22 15.93
N LEU A 179 1.24 6.29 15.01
CA LEU A 179 0.83 4.92 15.35
C LEU A 179 2.03 4.02 15.71
N ALA A 180 3.19 4.23 15.11
CA ALA A 180 4.37 3.40 15.36
C ALA A 180 4.84 3.38 16.83
N PRO A 181 4.87 4.49 17.58
CA PRO A 181 5.21 4.47 19.00
C PRO A 181 4.06 4.01 19.92
N ALA A 182 2.84 3.91 19.41
CA ALA A 182 1.65 3.47 20.17
C ALA A 182 1.38 1.96 20.05
N ALA A 183 2.11 1.24 19.19
CA ALA A 183 2.00 -0.19 18.97
C ALA A 183 3.06 -0.98 19.73
#